data_245e1b36511f44b6401e54fc047549b7
#
_entry.id   245e1b36511f44b6401e54fc047549b7
#
_cell.length_a   1.000
_cell.length_b   1.000
_cell.length_c   1.000
_cell.angle_alpha   90.00
_cell.angle_beta   90.00
_cell.angle_gamma   90.00
#
_symmetry.space_group_name_H-M   'P 1'
#
loop_
_entity.id
_entity.type
_entity.pdbx_description
1 polymer ?
#
loop_
_entity_poly.entity_id
_entity_poly.type
_entity_poly.pdbx_seq_one_letter_code
_entity_poly.pdbx_strand_id
1 'polypeptide(L)'
;MRTFNAILAVADISGYTRFVVMHRSSVAHAEQIISDLMETVTQHSEVPLKLQKLEGDAAFLVAEVTGPIDEAVNDVMQQVVDFMAAFQDKKKQLFEKSVGGCACTACQSIEKLGLKTVIHRGEVLEKQMGGFTELAGEPVIVAHRLLKNSVEADNYILATDDIASLLNSDPYGSSQKLVEKITDVGSVSLTAYHSEGDKLERHGVRPFTRPAACLEAIRMFAARAIAKIRGTKRTFHNLPV
;
A
#
# COMPACT_ATOMS: atom_id res chain seq x y z
N MET A 1 29.14 7.92 1.52
CA MET A 1 28.61 6.62 1.13
C MET A 1 28.89 5.64 2.27
N ARG A 2 27.90 4.89 2.70
CA ARG A 2 28.00 3.89 3.79
C ARG A 2 27.29 2.62 3.35
N THR A 3 27.85 1.44 3.60
CA THR A 3 27.16 0.16 3.45
C THR A 3 26.74 -0.37 4.81
N PHE A 4 25.58 -1.02 4.86
CA PHE A 4 25.08 -1.69 6.06
C PHE A 4 24.08 -2.79 5.70
N ASN A 5 23.91 -3.76 6.59
CA ASN A 5 22.88 -4.77 6.46
C ASN A 5 21.52 -4.18 6.85
N ALA A 6 20.53 -4.37 6.00
CA ALA A 6 19.19 -3.86 6.19
C ALA A 6 18.12 -4.93 5.98
N ILE A 7 17.01 -4.77 6.69
CA ILE A 7 15.73 -5.36 6.32
C ILE A 7 14.93 -4.27 5.62
N LEU A 8 14.45 -4.58 4.42
CA LEU A 8 13.70 -3.70 3.55
C LEU A 8 12.24 -4.16 3.54
N ALA A 9 11.31 -3.24 3.70
CA ALA A 9 9.90 -3.50 3.51
C ALA A 9 9.31 -2.50 2.52
N VAL A 10 8.52 -2.99 1.56
CA VAL A 10 7.76 -2.14 0.64
C VAL A 10 6.29 -2.45 0.82
N ALA A 11 5.56 -1.52 1.40
CA ALA A 11 4.13 -1.60 1.61
C ALA A 11 3.39 -0.83 0.51
N ASP A 12 2.58 -1.52 -0.30
CA ASP A 12 1.94 -0.98 -1.51
C ASP A 12 0.42 -1.24 -1.49
N ILE A 13 -0.37 -0.22 -1.82
CA ILE A 13 -1.83 -0.34 -1.81
C ILE A 13 -2.31 -1.12 -3.03
N SER A 14 -2.77 -2.35 -2.81
CA SER A 14 -3.40 -3.17 -3.84
C SER A 14 -4.67 -2.50 -4.37
N GLY A 15 -4.79 -2.45 -5.71
CA GLY A 15 -5.97 -1.86 -6.36
C GLY A 15 -5.91 -0.34 -6.57
N TYR A 16 -4.86 0.36 -6.12
CA TYR A 16 -4.71 1.81 -6.25
C TYR A 16 -4.97 2.34 -7.66
N THR A 17 -4.24 1.87 -8.66
CA THR A 17 -4.37 2.36 -10.04
C THR A 17 -5.81 2.24 -10.54
N ARG A 18 -6.45 1.09 -10.29
CA ARG A 18 -7.84 0.87 -10.67
C ARG A 18 -8.78 1.81 -9.92
N PHE A 19 -8.53 2.01 -8.63
CA PHE A 19 -9.31 2.89 -7.77
C PHE A 19 -9.27 4.33 -8.28
N VAL A 20 -8.08 4.91 -8.53
CA VAL A 20 -7.93 6.28 -9.02
C VAL A 20 -8.48 6.47 -10.43
N VAL A 21 -8.19 5.52 -11.35
CA VAL A 21 -8.69 5.59 -12.74
C VAL A 21 -10.21 5.52 -12.82
N MET A 22 -10.85 4.71 -12.01
CA MET A 22 -12.32 4.61 -11.96
C MET A 22 -12.99 5.88 -11.38
N HIS A 23 -12.26 6.66 -10.57
CA HIS A 23 -12.79 7.82 -9.86
C HIS A 23 -12.30 9.16 -10.41
N ARG A 24 -12.01 9.24 -11.72
CA ARG A 24 -11.52 10.45 -12.40
C ARG A 24 -12.38 11.71 -12.16
N SER A 25 -13.66 11.56 -11.88
CA SER A 25 -14.56 12.68 -11.55
C SER A 25 -14.43 13.18 -10.09
N SER A 26 -13.79 12.39 -9.23
CA SER A 26 -13.60 12.67 -7.80
C SER A 26 -12.16 12.35 -7.34
N VAL A 27 -11.17 12.65 -8.21
CA VAL A 27 -9.75 12.34 -7.97
C VAL A 27 -9.28 12.86 -6.62
N ALA A 28 -9.60 14.11 -6.27
CA ALA A 28 -9.19 14.68 -4.98
C ALA A 28 -9.71 13.89 -3.78
N HIS A 29 -10.92 13.33 -3.87
CA HIS A 29 -11.48 12.52 -2.80
C HIS A 29 -10.86 11.11 -2.79
N ALA A 30 -10.61 10.53 -3.96
CA ALA A 30 -9.90 9.25 -4.08
C ALA A 30 -8.48 9.36 -3.49
N GLU A 31 -7.75 10.40 -3.86
CA GLU A 31 -6.40 10.67 -3.32
C GLU A 31 -6.40 10.93 -1.82
N GLN A 32 -7.43 11.60 -1.28
CA GLN A 32 -7.56 11.77 0.18
C GLN A 32 -7.70 10.43 0.90
N ILE A 33 -8.51 9.50 0.36
CA ILE A 33 -8.67 8.16 0.93
C ILE A 33 -7.33 7.40 0.91
N ILE A 34 -6.61 7.45 -0.20
CA ILE A 34 -5.29 6.81 -0.32
C ILE A 34 -4.29 7.44 0.66
N SER A 35 -4.27 8.78 0.75
CA SER A 35 -3.39 9.49 1.69
C SER A 35 -3.70 9.11 3.14
N ASP A 36 -4.97 9.04 3.53
CA ASP A 36 -5.37 8.65 4.89
C ASP A 36 -4.95 7.21 5.22
N LEU A 37 -5.02 6.29 4.23
CA LEU A 37 -4.58 4.91 4.39
C LEU A 37 -3.05 4.82 4.50
N MET A 38 -2.30 5.51 3.62
CA MET A 38 -0.84 5.53 3.66
C MET A 38 -0.31 6.22 4.91
N GLU A 39 -0.96 7.30 5.36
CA GLU A 39 -0.60 7.96 6.62
C GLU A 39 -0.70 6.98 7.80
N THR A 40 -1.71 6.10 7.82
CA THR A 40 -1.83 5.07 8.85
C THR A 40 -0.65 4.10 8.83
N VAL A 41 -0.19 3.65 7.65
CA VAL A 41 1.01 2.81 7.52
C VAL A 41 2.24 3.54 8.05
N THR A 42 2.43 4.81 7.65
CA THR A 42 3.62 5.58 8.03
C THR A 42 3.64 5.96 9.51
N GLN A 43 2.48 6.20 10.14
CA GLN A 43 2.38 6.47 11.58
C GLN A 43 2.72 5.25 12.44
N HIS A 44 2.57 4.03 11.91
CA HIS A 44 2.98 2.79 12.57
C HIS A 44 4.40 2.34 12.17
N SER A 45 5.11 3.16 11.39
CA SER A 45 6.47 2.89 10.92
C SER A 45 7.48 3.62 11.80
N GLU A 46 7.71 3.09 13.00
CA GLU A 46 8.68 3.58 13.98
C GLU A 46 9.96 2.71 13.97
N VAL A 47 10.74 2.75 15.04
CA VAL A 47 11.89 1.86 15.20
C VAL A 47 11.40 0.43 15.48
N PRO A 48 11.95 -0.62 14.83
CA PRO A 48 13.16 -0.59 13.98
C PRO A 48 12.92 -0.18 12.53
N LEU A 49 11.72 -0.31 11.99
CA LEU A 49 11.39 -0.12 10.57
C LEU A 49 10.95 1.34 10.32
N LYS A 50 11.83 2.13 9.74
CA LYS A 50 11.61 3.56 9.48
C LYS A 50 11.23 3.83 8.04
N LEU A 51 10.36 4.82 7.82
CA LEU A 51 10.05 5.31 6.48
C LEU A 51 11.30 5.92 5.84
N GLN A 52 11.72 5.37 4.70
CA GLN A 52 12.79 5.91 3.84
C GLN A 52 12.23 6.92 2.85
N LYS A 53 11.16 6.57 2.15
CA LYS A 53 10.44 7.46 1.21
C LYS A 53 9.05 6.92 0.86
N LEU A 54 8.21 7.81 0.34
CA LEU A 54 6.95 7.44 -0.32
C LEU A 54 7.16 7.38 -1.84
N GLU A 55 6.57 6.38 -2.48
CA GLU A 55 6.64 6.16 -3.92
C GLU A 55 5.21 5.98 -4.49
N GLY A 56 4.50 7.11 -4.65
CA GLY A 56 3.09 7.08 -5.06
C GLY A 56 2.20 6.48 -3.96
N ASP A 57 1.67 5.30 -4.22
CA ASP A 57 0.84 4.50 -3.30
C ASP A 57 1.64 3.46 -2.49
N ALA A 58 2.96 3.54 -2.50
CA ALA A 58 3.83 2.66 -1.75
C ALA A 58 4.69 3.42 -0.72
N ALA A 59 4.93 2.78 0.43
CA ALA A 59 5.91 3.20 1.43
C ALA A 59 7.12 2.27 1.37
N PHE A 60 8.29 2.83 1.13
CA PHE A 60 9.57 2.13 1.26
C PHE A 60 10.13 2.37 2.65
N LEU A 61 10.31 1.28 3.39
CA LEU A 61 10.66 1.24 4.80
C LEU A 61 11.96 0.46 4.98
N VAL A 62 12.77 0.85 5.95
CA VAL A 62 14.12 0.28 6.18
C VAL A 62 14.40 0.14 7.66
N ALA A 63 14.91 -1.01 8.05
CA ALA A 63 15.51 -1.27 9.34
C ALA A 63 16.99 -1.62 9.18
N GLU A 64 17.89 -0.84 9.80
CA GLU A 64 19.30 -1.18 9.88
C GLU A 64 19.50 -2.30 10.91
N VAL A 65 20.18 -3.38 10.52
CA VAL A 65 20.45 -4.51 11.39
C VAL A 65 21.70 -4.20 12.22
N THR A 66 21.52 -3.96 13.51
CA THR A 66 22.62 -3.62 14.44
C THR A 66 22.86 -4.68 15.51
N GLY A 67 22.01 -5.71 15.58
CA GLY A 67 22.06 -6.82 16.53
C GLY A 67 21.87 -8.19 15.88
N PRO A 68 21.41 -9.19 16.64
CA PRO A 68 21.06 -10.51 16.11
C PRO A 68 19.99 -10.39 15.01
N ILE A 69 20.21 -11.05 13.90
CA ILE A 69 19.35 -10.92 12.71
C ILE A 69 17.95 -11.50 12.95
N ASP A 70 17.86 -12.60 13.70
CA ASP A 70 16.60 -13.25 14.04
C ASP A 70 15.70 -12.35 14.90
N GLU A 71 16.27 -11.66 15.90
CA GLU A 71 15.55 -10.66 16.69
C GLU A 71 15.05 -9.52 15.79
N ALA A 72 15.94 -8.93 14.98
CA ALA A 72 15.58 -7.84 14.08
C ALA A 72 14.47 -8.23 13.06
N VAL A 73 14.52 -9.47 12.54
CA VAL A 73 13.49 -9.97 11.61
C VAL A 73 12.14 -10.13 12.30
N ASN A 74 12.12 -10.66 13.53
CA ASN A 74 10.87 -10.83 14.27
C ASN A 74 10.26 -9.49 14.69
N ASP A 75 11.09 -8.51 15.11
CA ASP A 75 10.63 -7.15 15.45
C ASP A 75 10.05 -6.43 14.23
N VAL A 76 10.74 -6.50 13.09
CA VAL A 76 10.24 -5.94 11.82
C VAL A 76 8.95 -6.61 11.38
N MET A 77 8.87 -7.94 11.48
CA MET A 77 7.67 -8.67 11.10
C MET A 77 6.47 -8.30 11.99
N GLN A 78 6.68 -8.17 13.32
CA GLN A 78 5.63 -7.73 14.22
C GLN A 78 5.12 -6.34 13.84
N GLN A 79 6.01 -5.40 13.56
CA GLN A 79 5.63 -4.05 13.14
C GLN A 79 4.86 -4.06 11.80
N VAL A 80 5.25 -4.94 10.85
CA VAL A 80 4.50 -5.12 9.60
C VAL A 80 3.09 -5.64 9.87
N VAL A 81 2.93 -6.63 10.73
CA VAL A 81 1.60 -7.15 11.13
C VAL A 81 0.76 -6.03 11.75
N ASP A 82 1.35 -5.21 12.61
CA ASP A 82 0.66 -4.12 13.30
C ASP A 82 0.14 -3.05 12.31
N PHE A 83 0.98 -2.60 11.37
CA PHE A 83 0.49 -1.63 10.39
C PHE A 83 -0.46 -2.25 9.35
N MET A 84 -0.35 -3.54 9.03
CA MET A 84 -1.33 -4.24 8.22
C MET A 84 -2.71 -4.27 8.89
N ALA A 85 -2.76 -4.54 10.20
CA ALA A 85 -3.98 -4.50 10.99
C ALA A 85 -4.57 -3.07 11.06
N ALA A 86 -3.72 -2.08 11.36
CA ALA A 86 -4.12 -0.67 11.41
C ALA A 86 -4.69 -0.18 10.06
N PHE A 87 -4.11 -0.61 8.94
CA PHE A 87 -4.63 -0.32 7.60
C PHE A 87 -6.05 -0.88 7.41
N GLN A 88 -6.31 -2.13 7.83
CA GLN A 88 -7.64 -2.73 7.70
C GLN A 88 -8.66 -2.00 8.58
N ASP A 89 -8.30 -1.63 9.80
CA ASP A 89 -9.16 -0.86 10.70
C ASP A 89 -9.46 0.54 10.14
N LYS A 90 -8.46 1.22 9.61
CA LYS A 90 -8.64 2.52 8.95
C LYS A 90 -9.54 2.42 7.72
N LYS A 91 -9.34 1.40 6.89
CA LYS A 91 -10.18 1.11 5.73
C LYS A 91 -11.64 0.93 6.14
N LYS A 92 -11.90 0.15 7.18
CA LYS A 92 -13.24 -0.06 7.74
C LYS A 92 -13.85 1.24 8.24
N GLN A 93 -13.11 2.04 9.02
CA GLN A 93 -13.56 3.35 9.52
C GLN A 93 -13.92 4.31 8.39
N LEU A 94 -13.08 4.38 7.33
CA LEU A 94 -13.34 5.23 6.17
C LEU A 94 -14.60 4.78 5.43
N PHE A 95 -14.80 3.48 5.26
CA PHE A 95 -15.99 2.91 4.65
C PHE A 95 -17.26 3.24 5.48
N GLU A 96 -17.25 2.97 6.78
CA GLU A 96 -18.37 3.25 7.67
C GLU A 96 -18.77 4.74 7.70
N LYS A 97 -17.79 5.65 7.75
CA LYS A 97 -18.03 7.09 7.65
C LYS A 97 -18.65 7.49 6.32
N SER A 98 -18.31 6.79 5.23
CA SER A 98 -18.82 7.08 3.89
C SER A 98 -20.27 6.63 3.69
N VAL A 99 -20.69 5.55 4.33
CA VAL A 99 -22.04 4.96 4.19
C VAL A 99 -23.13 5.93 4.66
N GLY A 100 -22.82 6.84 5.60
CA GLY A 100 -23.76 7.84 6.12
C GLY A 100 -23.67 9.24 5.51
N GLY A 101 -22.56 9.55 4.78
CA GLY A 101 -22.26 10.94 4.40
C GLY A 101 -21.85 11.17 2.95
N CYS A 102 -21.34 10.16 2.24
CA CYS A 102 -20.87 10.32 0.86
C CYS A 102 -21.31 9.16 -0.02
N ALA A 103 -22.16 9.45 -1.02
CA ALA A 103 -22.63 8.48 -2.00
C ALA A 103 -21.70 8.35 -3.23
N CYS A 104 -20.47 8.90 -3.20
CA CYS A 104 -19.57 8.82 -4.34
C CYS A 104 -19.04 7.39 -4.53
N THR A 105 -18.73 7.05 -5.78
CA THR A 105 -18.25 5.71 -6.13
C THR A 105 -16.90 5.37 -5.49
N ALA A 106 -16.06 6.37 -5.17
CA ALA A 106 -14.80 6.16 -4.46
C ALA A 106 -15.05 5.58 -3.07
N CYS A 107 -15.91 6.22 -2.27
CA CYS A 107 -16.27 5.74 -0.94
C CYS A 107 -16.82 4.31 -0.96
N GLN A 108 -17.65 3.99 -1.94
CA GLN A 108 -18.24 2.64 -2.10
C GLN A 108 -17.23 1.57 -2.54
N SER A 109 -16.07 1.98 -3.01
CA SER A 109 -15.02 1.08 -3.52
C SER A 109 -13.84 0.91 -2.57
N ILE A 110 -13.86 1.56 -1.39
CA ILE A 110 -12.78 1.51 -0.38
C ILE A 110 -12.48 0.06 0.02
N GLU A 111 -13.50 -0.78 0.16
CA GLU A 111 -13.34 -2.20 0.56
C GLU A 111 -12.48 -3.02 -0.42
N LYS A 112 -12.37 -2.56 -1.69
CA LYS A 112 -11.57 -3.22 -2.73
C LYS A 112 -10.08 -2.88 -2.67
N LEU A 113 -9.69 -1.97 -1.79
CA LEU A 113 -8.29 -1.65 -1.54
C LEU A 113 -7.73 -2.67 -0.55
N GLY A 114 -6.52 -3.11 -0.80
CA GLY A 114 -5.75 -3.98 0.07
C GLY A 114 -4.38 -3.38 0.37
N LEU A 115 -3.61 -4.05 1.20
CA LEU A 115 -2.22 -3.73 1.47
C LEU A 115 -1.38 -4.98 1.27
N LYS A 116 -0.41 -4.93 0.38
CA LYS A 116 0.63 -5.95 0.22
C LYS A 116 1.95 -5.39 0.72
N THR A 117 2.67 -6.19 1.47
CA THR A 117 3.98 -5.82 1.99
C THR A 117 5.00 -6.86 1.60
N VAL A 118 6.05 -6.44 0.88
CA VAL A 118 7.20 -7.27 0.52
C VAL A 118 8.29 -7.02 1.54
N ILE A 119 8.90 -8.10 2.08
CA ILE A 119 10.01 -8.03 3.02
C ILE A 119 11.21 -8.80 2.45
N HIS A 120 12.35 -8.14 2.39
CA HIS A 120 13.62 -8.69 1.91
C HIS A 120 14.77 -8.13 2.74
N ARG A 121 15.93 -8.80 2.74
CA ARG A 121 17.12 -8.30 3.46
C ARG A 121 18.37 -8.39 2.59
N GLY A 122 19.34 -7.56 2.93
CA GLY A 122 20.65 -7.62 2.31
C GLY A 122 21.51 -6.41 2.65
N GLU A 123 22.71 -6.38 2.11
CA GLU A 123 23.62 -5.24 2.26
C GLU A 123 23.20 -4.14 1.27
N VAL A 124 22.99 -2.93 1.77
CA VAL A 124 22.60 -1.76 0.99
C VAL A 124 23.66 -0.67 1.07
N LEU A 125 23.74 0.13 0.02
CA LEU A 125 24.59 1.33 -0.05
C LEU A 125 23.72 2.57 0.17
N GLU A 126 24.01 3.31 1.23
CA GLU A 126 23.47 4.65 1.47
C GLU A 126 24.32 5.72 0.77
N LYS A 127 23.68 6.58 0.00
CA LYS A 127 24.32 7.69 -0.70
C LYS A 127 23.48 8.97 -0.59
N GLN A 128 24.16 10.11 -0.58
CA GLN A 128 23.53 11.43 -0.69
C GLN A 128 23.50 11.85 -2.16
N MET A 129 22.32 12.24 -2.65
CA MET A 129 22.13 12.68 -4.03
C MET A 129 21.05 13.78 -4.07
N GLY A 130 21.42 14.98 -4.53
CA GLY A 130 20.48 16.10 -4.64
C GLY A 130 19.85 16.55 -3.33
N GLY A 131 20.54 16.35 -2.18
CA GLY A 131 20.01 16.66 -0.85
C GLY A 131 19.16 15.55 -0.21
N PHE A 132 18.94 14.44 -0.94
CA PHE A 132 18.19 13.27 -0.44
C PHE A 132 19.13 12.13 -0.07
N THR A 133 18.72 11.36 0.93
CA THR A 133 19.38 10.10 1.27
C THR A 133 18.72 8.98 0.46
N GLU A 134 19.48 8.33 -0.41
CA GLU A 134 19.02 7.24 -1.27
C GLU A 134 19.71 5.93 -0.90
N LEU A 135 18.95 4.84 -0.95
CA LEU A 135 19.48 3.49 -0.83
C LEU A 135 19.62 2.85 -2.22
N ALA A 136 20.71 2.10 -2.40
CA ALA A 136 21.00 1.37 -3.62
C ALA A 136 21.56 -0.02 -3.31
N GLY A 137 21.51 -0.89 -4.29
CA GLY A 137 22.01 -2.27 -4.21
C GLY A 137 20.98 -3.26 -4.74
N GLU A 138 21.43 -4.50 -4.94
CA GLU A 138 20.58 -5.60 -5.39
C GLU A 138 19.35 -5.80 -4.49
N PRO A 139 19.47 -5.76 -3.12
CA PRO A 139 18.31 -5.94 -2.25
C PRO A 139 17.20 -4.93 -2.49
N VAL A 140 17.54 -3.68 -2.78
CA VAL A 140 16.56 -2.64 -3.11
C VAL A 140 15.83 -2.99 -4.41
N ILE A 141 16.56 -3.46 -5.43
CA ILE A 141 15.96 -3.88 -6.70
C ILE A 141 15.04 -5.07 -6.51
N VAL A 142 15.45 -6.08 -5.73
CA VAL A 142 14.66 -7.28 -5.45
C VAL A 142 13.37 -6.91 -4.73
N ALA A 143 13.43 -6.13 -3.65
CA ALA A 143 12.26 -5.72 -2.88
C ALA A 143 11.20 -5.01 -3.76
N HIS A 144 11.62 -4.08 -4.61
CA HIS A 144 10.70 -3.36 -5.50
C HIS A 144 10.15 -4.25 -6.64
N ARG A 145 10.97 -5.13 -7.20
CA ARG A 145 10.51 -6.05 -8.27
C ARG A 145 9.51 -7.09 -7.77
N LEU A 146 9.64 -7.52 -6.52
CA LEU A 146 8.71 -8.45 -5.87
C LEU A 146 7.32 -7.85 -5.62
N LEU A 147 7.11 -6.55 -5.74
CA LEU A 147 5.76 -5.96 -5.77
C LEU A 147 4.92 -6.49 -6.95
N LYS A 148 5.57 -6.91 -8.03
CA LYS A 148 4.93 -7.62 -9.14
C LYS A 148 5.19 -9.11 -9.00
N ASN A 149 4.28 -9.81 -8.36
CA ASN A 149 4.37 -11.24 -8.07
C ASN A 149 3.06 -11.96 -8.46
N SER A 150 3.05 -13.29 -8.31
CA SER A 150 1.93 -14.16 -8.68
C SER A 150 0.91 -14.40 -7.57
N VAL A 151 1.04 -13.76 -6.41
CA VAL A 151 0.07 -13.89 -5.31
C VAL A 151 -1.26 -13.27 -5.68
N GLU A 152 -2.33 -14.04 -5.65
CA GLU A 152 -3.69 -13.61 -6.05
C GLU A 152 -4.51 -13.01 -4.89
N ALA A 153 -3.89 -12.54 -3.81
CA ALA A 153 -4.56 -11.87 -2.69
C ALA A 153 -4.37 -10.35 -2.76
N ASP A 154 -5.31 -9.61 -2.17
CA ASP A 154 -5.21 -8.15 -2.05
C ASP A 154 -4.47 -7.72 -0.76
N ASN A 155 -4.49 -8.58 0.28
CA ASN A 155 -3.83 -8.34 1.57
C ASN A 155 -2.89 -9.51 1.89
N TYR A 156 -1.59 -9.27 1.89
CA TYR A 156 -0.60 -10.29 2.22
C TYR A 156 0.75 -9.69 2.58
N ILE A 157 1.55 -10.48 3.29
CA ILE A 157 2.97 -10.23 3.52
C ILE A 157 3.74 -11.24 2.68
N LEU A 158 4.66 -10.78 1.85
CA LEU A 158 5.53 -11.60 1.02
C LEU A 158 6.96 -11.48 1.52
N ALA A 159 7.48 -12.52 2.14
CA ALA A 159 8.84 -12.57 2.65
C ALA A 159 9.72 -13.47 1.79
N THR A 160 10.97 -13.06 1.54
CA THR A 160 11.97 -13.97 0.96
C THR A 160 12.31 -15.09 1.95
N ASP A 161 12.70 -16.27 1.46
CA ASP A 161 12.96 -17.43 2.32
C ASP A 161 14.06 -17.20 3.36
N ASP A 162 14.99 -16.29 3.09
CA ASP A 162 16.03 -15.88 4.03
C ASP A 162 15.50 -15.01 5.20
N ILE A 163 14.32 -14.39 5.02
CA ILE A 163 13.54 -13.77 6.09
C ILE A 163 12.64 -14.81 6.76
N ALA A 164 11.87 -15.54 5.95
CA ALA A 164 10.87 -16.49 6.45
C ALA A 164 11.47 -17.59 7.35
N SER A 165 12.70 -18.03 7.05
CA SER A 165 13.43 -19.03 7.85
C SER A 165 13.88 -18.57 9.24
N LEU A 166 13.85 -17.27 9.51
CA LEU A 166 14.24 -16.66 10.80
C LEU A 166 13.03 -16.32 11.68
N LEU A 167 11.81 -16.52 11.17
CA LEU A 167 10.60 -16.26 11.94
C LEU A 167 10.33 -17.39 12.95
N ASN A 168 9.95 -17.01 14.15
CA ASN A 168 9.61 -17.94 15.24
C ASN A 168 8.26 -18.65 15.02
N SER A 169 7.35 -18.04 14.24
CA SER A 169 6.01 -18.57 13.94
C SER A 169 5.46 -17.91 12.68
N ASP A 170 4.40 -18.49 12.11
CA ASP A 170 3.65 -17.85 11.02
C ASP A 170 2.95 -16.58 11.53
N PRO A 171 3.36 -15.38 11.07
CA PRO A 171 2.97 -14.13 11.73
C PRO A 171 1.56 -13.66 11.38
N TYR A 172 0.95 -14.17 10.30
CA TYR A 172 -0.26 -13.59 9.71
C TYR A 172 -1.33 -14.62 9.32
N GLY A 173 -1.35 -15.78 9.96
CA GLY A 173 -2.37 -16.82 9.76
C GLY A 173 -1.89 -17.99 8.93
N SER A 174 -2.24 -18.07 7.65
CA SER A 174 -1.79 -19.14 6.76
C SER A 174 -0.62 -18.72 5.88
N SER A 175 0.24 -19.67 5.54
CA SER A 175 1.41 -19.42 4.69
C SER A 175 1.39 -20.31 3.42
N GLN A 176 1.96 -19.78 2.33
CA GLN A 176 2.15 -20.47 1.06
C GLN A 176 3.54 -20.18 0.51
N LYS A 177 4.29 -21.23 0.20
CA LYS A 177 5.58 -21.11 -0.49
C LYS A 177 5.39 -20.96 -2.00
N LEU A 178 6.18 -20.09 -2.60
CA LEU A 178 6.19 -19.84 -4.03
C LEU A 178 7.60 -19.47 -4.51
N VAL A 179 7.80 -19.45 -5.81
CA VAL A 179 9.06 -19.04 -6.45
C VAL A 179 8.74 -18.04 -7.54
N GLU A 180 9.36 -16.85 -7.45
CA GLU A 180 9.25 -15.83 -8.49
C GLU A 180 10.55 -15.74 -9.29
N LYS A 181 10.41 -15.54 -10.59
CA LYS A 181 11.55 -15.33 -11.49
C LYS A 181 11.69 -13.84 -11.79
N ILE A 182 12.74 -13.24 -11.24
CA ILE A 182 13.06 -11.83 -11.47
C ILE A 182 14.10 -11.73 -12.58
N THR A 183 13.81 -10.92 -13.61
CA THR A 183 14.75 -10.66 -14.71
C THR A 183 16.06 -10.09 -14.15
N ASP A 184 17.18 -10.61 -14.60
CA ASP A 184 18.56 -10.25 -14.22
C ASP A 184 18.98 -10.59 -12.78
N VAL A 185 18.05 -11.12 -11.94
CA VAL A 185 18.34 -11.60 -10.58
C VAL A 185 18.29 -13.12 -10.52
N GLY A 186 17.30 -13.73 -11.17
CA GLY A 186 17.09 -15.18 -11.14
C GLY A 186 15.82 -15.58 -10.40
N SER A 187 15.82 -16.81 -9.87
CA SER A 187 14.68 -17.35 -9.11
C SER A 187 14.83 -17.00 -7.64
N VAL A 188 13.79 -16.43 -7.05
CA VAL A 188 13.72 -16.06 -5.63
C VAL A 188 12.64 -16.90 -4.98
N SER A 189 13.01 -17.66 -3.94
CA SER A 189 12.08 -18.42 -3.11
C SER A 189 11.42 -17.52 -2.06
N LEU A 190 10.12 -17.66 -1.89
CA LEU A 190 9.29 -16.73 -1.13
C LEU A 190 8.28 -17.50 -0.28
N THR A 191 7.84 -16.87 0.79
CA THR A 191 6.70 -17.29 1.58
C THR A 191 5.69 -16.13 1.64
N ALA A 192 4.47 -16.38 1.18
CA ALA A 192 3.35 -15.44 1.30
C ALA A 192 2.52 -15.80 2.55
N TYR A 193 2.29 -14.82 3.41
CA TYR A 193 1.45 -14.92 4.59
C TYR A 193 0.18 -14.11 4.37
N HIS A 194 -0.97 -14.71 4.63
CA HIS A 194 -2.28 -14.06 4.48
C HIS A 194 -3.23 -14.49 5.59
N SER A 195 -4.17 -13.62 5.96
CA SER A 195 -5.21 -13.95 6.94
C SER A 195 -6.19 -14.99 6.36
N GLU A 196 -6.68 -15.89 7.20
CA GLU A 196 -7.69 -16.90 6.79
C GLU A 196 -8.99 -16.26 6.27
N GLY A 197 -9.30 -15.03 6.67
CA GLY A 197 -10.45 -14.26 6.18
C GLY A 197 -10.26 -13.66 4.78
N ASP A 198 -9.04 -13.59 4.29
CA ASP A 198 -8.69 -13.05 2.96
C ASP A 198 -8.76 -14.11 1.83
N LYS A 199 -9.26 -15.32 2.12
CA LYS A 199 -9.62 -16.28 1.07
C LYS A 199 -10.65 -15.63 0.17
N LEU A 200 -10.14 -15.12 -0.94
CA LEU A 200 -10.82 -14.70 -2.17
C LEU A 200 -12.32 -15.05 -2.25
N GLU A 201 -13.17 -14.36 -1.52
CA GLU A 201 -14.48 -14.08 -2.06
C GLU A 201 -14.27 -12.95 -3.08
N ARG A 202 -14.04 -13.35 -4.34
CA ARG A 202 -14.36 -12.48 -5.47
C ARG A 202 -15.83 -12.10 -5.32
N HIS A 203 -16.09 -11.05 -4.57
CA HIS A 203 -17.42 -10.46 -4.54
C HIS A 203 -17.66 -9.98 -5.97
N GLY A 204 -18.38 -10.84 -6.71
CA GLY A 204 -18.82 -10.52 -8.05
C GLY A 204 -19.41 -9.11 -7.99
N VAL A 205 -18.99 -8.25 -8.90
CA VAL A 205 -19.50 -6.91 -9.07
C VAL A 205 -21.03 -7.03 -9.04
N ARG A 206 -21.65 -6.70 -7.89
CA ARG A 206 -23.12 -6.59 -7.84
C ARG A 206 -23.46 -5.45 -8.79
N PRO A 207 -24.27 -5.68 -9.83
CA PRO A 207 -24.64 -4.62 -10.72
C PRO A 207 -25.32 -3.52 -9.91
N PHE A 208 -24.92 -2.32 -10.15
CA PHE A 208 -25.33 -1.09 -9.49
C PHE A 208 -26.86 -0.89 -9.68
N THR A 209 -27.66 -1.29 -8.71
CA THR A 209 -29.11 -1.14 -8.73
C THR A 209 -29.57 -0.34 -7.51
N ARG A 210 -29.18 0.93 -7.44
CA ARG A 210 -29.85 1.89 -6.54
C ARG A 210 -30.21 3.14 -7.31
N PRO A 211 -31.51 3.41 -7.52
CA PRO A 211 -31.97 4.60 -8.25
C PRO A 211 -31.54 5.93 -7.60
N ALA A 212 -31.30 5.94 -6.28
CA ALA A 212 -30.80 7.11 -5.56
C ALA A 212 -29.41 7.58 -6.01
N ALA A 213 -28.48 6.65 -6.27
CA ALA A 213 -27.12 7.01 -6.70
C ALA A 213 -27.08 7.54 -8.15
N CYS A 214 -28.01 7.08 -9.00
CA CYS A 214 -28.18 7.62 -10.35
C CYS A 214 -28.69 9.06 -10.31
N LEU A 215 -29.60 9.37 -9.38
CA LEU A 215 -30.17 10.73 -9.20
C LEU A 215 -29.10 11.72 -8.69
N GLU A 216 -28.21 11.28 -7.78
CA GLU A 216 -27.11 12.12 -7.30
C GLU A 216 -26.00 12.32 -8.34
N ALA A 217 -25.67 11.31 -9.12
CA ALA A 217 -24.76 11.46 -10.26
C ALA A 217 -25.35 12.50 -11.26
N ILE A 218 -26.63 12.44 -11.57
CA ILE A 218 -27.30 13.42 -12.42
C ILE A 218 -27.28 14.82 -11.78
N ARG A 219 -27.55 14.96 -10.48
CA ARG A 219 -27.44 16.24 -9.76
C ARG A 219 -26.02 16.82 -9.81
N MET A 220 -24.99 16.00 -9.62
CA MET A 220 -23.60 16.44 -9.70
C MET A 220 -23.21 16.86 -11.13
N PHE A 221 -23.66 16.14 -12.14
CA PHE A 221 -23.46 16.52 -13.56
C PHE A 221 -24.18 17.83 -13.89
N ALA A 222 -25.44 17.99 -13.44
CA ALA A 222 -26.19 19.22 -13.62
C ALA A 222 -25.54 20.41 -12.91
N ALA A 223 -25.10 20.25 -11.66
CA ALA A 223 -24.40 21.29 -10.92
C ALA A 223 -23.09 21.73 -11.61
N ARG A 224 -22.33 20.77 -12.18
CA ARG A 224 -21.11 21.06 -12.94
C ARG A 224 -21.39 21.78 -14.26
N ALA A 225 -22.42 21.36 -14.97
CA ALA A 225 -22.86 22.01 -16.19
C ALA A 225 -23.29 23.47 -15.92
N ILE A 226 -24.06 23.71 -14.87
CA ILE A 226 -24.49 25.05 -14.43
C ILE A 226 -23.29 25.91 -13.99
N ALA A 227 -22.32 25.35 -13.25
CA ALA A 227 -21.10 26.06 -12.85
C ALA A 227 -20.23 26.44 -14.08
N LYS A 228 -20.16 25.58 -15.10
CA LYS A 228 -19.46 25.85 -16.36
C LYS A 228 -20.14 26.92 -17.19
N ILE A 229 -21.48 26.94 -17.20
CA ILE A 229 -22.30 27.95 -17.91
C ILE A 229 -22.20 29.32 -17.18
N ARG A 230 -22.15 29.33 -15.84
CA ARG A 230 -22.03 30.56 -15.04
C ARG A 230 -20.63 31.15 -15.00
N GLY A 231 -19.65 30.55 -15.65
CA GLY A 231 -18.30 31.13 -15.84
C GLY A 231 -17.53 31.37 -14.53
N THR A 232 -17.81 30.63 -13.44
CA THR A 232 -17.07 30.75 -12.19
C THR A 232 -15.64 30.24 -12.42
N LYS A 233 -14.71 31.15 -12.73
CA LYS A 233 -13.27 30.87 -12.72
C LYS A 233 -12.87 30.60 -11.28
N ARG A 234 -12.44 29.36 -11.00
CA ARG A 234 -11.77 29.01 -9.74
C ARG A 234 -10.39 29.68 -9.78
N THR A 235 -10.18 30.72 -8.99
CA THR A 235 -8.87 31.27 -8.72
C THR A 235 -8.20 30.40 -7.67
N PHE A 236 -7.11 29.74 -8.04
CA PHE A 236 -6.25 29.04 -7.09
C PHE A 236 -5.31 30.07 -6.44
N HIS A 237 -5.52 30.35 -5.15
CA HIS A 237 -4.73 31.35 -4.40
C HIS A 237 -3.35 30.86 -3.93
N ASN A 238 -2.97 29.61 -4.18
CA ASN A 238 -1.76 28.99 -3.61
C ASN A 238 -0.83 28.33 -4.65
N LEU A 239 -0.81 28.80 -5.89
CA LEU A 239 0.27 28.43 -6.82
C LEU A 239 1.40 29.48 -6.69
N PRO A 240 2.66 29.05 -6.42
CA PRO A 240 3.80 29.95 -6.51
C PRO A 240 3.94 30.43 -7.97
N VAL A 241 4.19 31.73 -8.12
CA VAL A 241 4.45 32.41 -9.41
C VAL A 241 5.82 31.99 -9.92
#